data_91d547b4f520c3ea9dfd719c92b329b0
#
_entry.id   91d547b4f520c3ea9dfd719c92b329b0
#
_cell.length_a   1.000
_cell.length_b   1.000
_cell.length_c   1.000
_cell.angle_alpha   90.00
_cell.angle_beta   90.00
_cell.angle_gamma   90.00
#
_symmetry.space_group_name_H-M   'P 1'
#
loop_
_entity.id
_entity.type
_entity.pdbx_description
1 polymer ?
#
loop_
_entity_poly.entity_id
_entity_poly.type
_entity_poly.pdbx_seq_one_letter_code
_entity_poly.pdbx_strand_id
1 'polypeptide(L)'
;MPQRDLVVIGASAGGIPALQRILPALPSDLPAAILIVLHLSPHSAGLLPHILGKFGSLPASNAEHGEPIRNSHIYVAPPDRHLLAAPGRKIQIGHGPKENRFRPAIDPLFRSAALNYDAQTIGIVLSGGLDDGTAGLCAIKQAGGLAIVQDPAEAEARSMPRSALTHVAIDHCLPAHEIGAMLPQLVREAPAGTRRIMSDETRLEVELAADERNRAEIGKLGEPSTYTCPTCHGSLLRVRNATPIRFRCHTGHAFTARSLEDELHDTLENTAWSAIRALQEHAMLLRELSARPGLSIQDAANFSERADLALKRAQTLRETIATEADGDEMLSPEGTV
;
A
#
# COMPACT_ATOMS: atom_id res chain seq x y z
N MET A 1 8.09 -34.27 5.10
CA MET A 1 6.80 -33.85 4.51
C MET A 1 6.91 -32.40 4.14
N PRO A 2 6.25 -31.90 3.10
CA PRO A 2 6.27 -30.46 2.84
C PRO A 2 5.72 -29.72 4.06
N GLN A 3 6.44 -28.71 4.51
CA GLN A 3 6.05 -27.84 5.63
C GLN A 3 5.72 -26.44 5.07
N ARG A 4 5.03 -25.61 5.83
CA ARG A 4 4.87 -24.20 5.50
C ARG A 4 6.13 -23.46 5.95
N ASP A 5 7.03 -23.20 5.01
CA ASP A 5 8.36 -22.69 5.31
C ASP A 5 8.59 -21.22 4.90
N LEU A 6 7.52 -20.54 4.45
CA LEU A 6 7.54 -19.12 4.14
C LEU A 6 6.39 -18.37 4.85
N VAL A 7 6.75 -17.41 5.68
CA VAL A 7 5.82 -16.47 6.31
C VAL A 7 6.02 -15.09 5.70
N VAL A 8 4.96 -14.48 5.21
CA VAL A 8 5.00 -13.11 4.68
C VAL A 8 4.07 -12.23 5.52
N ILE A 9 4.60 -11.10 6.00
CA ILE A 9 3.90 -10.20 6.92
C ILE A 9 3.81 -8.81 6.29
N GLY A 10 2.60 -8.26 6.27
CA GLY A 10 2.32 -6.91 5.84
C GLY A 10 1.81 -6.05 6.99
N ALA A 11 2.36 -4.84 7.15
CA ALA A 11 1.99 -3.91 8.19
C ALA A 11 2.18 -2.45 7.76
N SER A 12 1.52 -1.52 8.49
CA SER A 12 1.66 -0.09 8.31
C SER A 12 1.61 0.62 9.69
N ALA A 13 0.77 1.62 9.86
CA ALA A 13 0.56 2.27 11.16
C ALA A 13 0.20 1.24 12.25
N GLY A 14 0.85 1.32 13.42
CA GLY A 14 0.69 0.32 14.49
C GLY A 14 1.38 -1.02 14.23
N GLY A 15 2.10 -1.18 13.10
CA GLY A 15 2.77 -2.44 12.74
C GLY A 15 3.96 -2.80 13.63
N ILE A 16 4.75 -1.83 14.07
CA ILE A 16 5.90 -2.08 14.97
C ILE A 16 5.42 -2.61 16.33
N PRO A 17 4.44 -2.00 17.01
CA PRO A 17 3.85 -2.57 18.23
C PRO A 17 3.28 -3.98 18.04
N ALA A 18 2.64 -4.26 16.90
CA ALA A 18 2.14 -5.61 16.61
C ALA A 18 3.28 -6.63 16.46
N LEU A 19 4.34 -6.31 15.70
CA LEU A 19 5.52 -7.14 15.55
C LEU A 19 6.26 -7.35 16.89
N GLN A 20 6.30 -6.34 17.76
CA GLN A 20 6.87 -6.45 19.10
C GLN A 20 6.16 -7.48 19.97
N ARG A 21 4.87 -7.74 19.71
CA ARG A 21 4.10 -8.77 20.43
C ARG A 21 4.20 -10.15 19.80
N ILE A 22 4.48 -10.23 18.48
CA ILE A 22 4.60 -11.49 17.73
C ILE A 22 5.97 -12.12 17.92
N LEU A 23 7.04 -11.35 17.70
CA LEU A 23 8.41 -11.88 17.55
C LEU A 23 9.00 -12.56 18.78
N PRO A 24 8.70 -12.15 20.05
CA PRO A 24 9.22 -12.82 21.24
C PRO A 24 8.80 -14.29 21.39
N ALA A 25 7.66 -14.66 20.81
CA ALA A 25 7.14 -16.04 20.90
C ALA A 25 7.78 -16.99 19.86
N LEU A 26 8.58 -16.48 18.93
CA LEU A 26 9.18 -17.28 17.86
C LEU A 26 10.50 -17.91 18.34
N PRO A 27 10.66 -19.24 18.20
CA PRO A 27 11.88 -19.92 18.59
C PRO A 27 13.03 -19.60 17.61
N SER A 28 14.28 -19.66 18.10
CA SER A 28 15.48 -19.38 17.30
C SER A 28 15.73 -20.38 16.16
N ASP A 29 15.11 -21.57 16.24
CA ASP A 29 15.16 -22.63 15.24
C ASP A 29 13.86 -22.77 14.42
N LEU A 30 13.11 -21.70 14.26
CA LEU A 30 11.86 -21.68 13.50
C LEU A 30 12.09 -22.26 12.09
N PRO A 31 11.40 -23.35 11.67
CA PRO A 31 11.65 -24.00 10.38
C PRO A 31 11.00 -23.25 9.20
N ALA A 32 10.95 -21.93 9.28
CA ALA A 32 10.41 -21.03 8.25
C ALA A 32 11.24 -19.74 8.17
N ALA A 33 11.23 -19.11 7.00
CA ALA A 33 11.70 -17.75 6.81
C ALA A 33 10.55 -16.76 6.98
N ILE A 34 10.86 -15.53 7.44
CA ILE A 34 9.89 -14.45 7.60
C ILE A 34 10.28 -13.29 6.70
N LEU A 35 9.43 -12.89 5.78
CA LEU A 35 9.59 -11.71 4.94
C LEU A 35 8.59 -10.64 5.37
N ILE A 36 9.07 -9.42 5.65
CA ILE A 36 8.25 -8.34 6.21
C ILE A 36 8.27 -7.14 5.27
N VAL A 37 7.08 -6.65 4.95
CA VAL A 37 6.86 -5.31 4.40
C VAL A 37 6.17 -4.47 5.45
N LEU A 38 6.83 -3.38 5.84
CA LEU A 38 6.24 -2.30 6.62
C LEU A 38 6.28 -1.03 5.76
N HIS A 39 5.16 -0.32 5.65
CA HIS A 39 5.14 0.95 4.96
C HIS A 39 6.02 1.97 5.68
N LEU A 40 7.06 2.41 5.00
CA LEU A 40 8.03 3.38 5.49
C LEU A 40 8.22 4.50 4.47
N SER A 41 8.68 5.65 4.96
CA SER A 41 9.12 6.72 4.06
C SER A 41 10.23 6.22 3.13
N PRO A 42 10.21 6.60 1.84
CA PRO A 42 11.32 6.29 0.90
C PRO A 42 12.69 6.75 1.38
N HIS A 43 12.73 7.74 2.28
CA HIS A 43 13.95 8.31 2.86
C HIS A 43 14.29 7.73 4.24
N SER A 44 13.62 6.66 4.65
CA SER A 44 13.92 5.97 5.90
C SER A 44 15.37 5.45 5.91
N ALA A 45 16.02 5.53 7.07
CA ALA A 45 17.39 5.06 7.25
C ALA A 45 17.56 3.52 7.24
N GLY A 46 16.49 2.74 7.02
CA GLY A 46 16.55 1.28 6.94
C GLY A 46 16.87 0.59 8.29
N LEU A 47 16.57 1.23 9.41
CA LEU A 47 16.90 0.72 10.75
C LEU A 47 15.91 -0.33 11.28
N LEU A 48 14.85 -0.63 10.54
CA LEU A 48 13.80 -1.55 10.99
C LEU A 48 14.34 -2.94 11.38
N PRO A 49 15.27 -3.58 10.64
CA PRO A 49 15.83 -4.87 11.08
C PRO A 49 16.51 -4.79 12.45
N HIS A 50 17.22 -3.71 12.73
CA HIS A 50 17.86 -3.52 14.04
C HIS A 50 16.82 -3.39 15.17
N ILE A 51 15.68 -2.78 14.90
CA ILE A 51 14.57 -2.67 15.86
C ILE A 51 13.93 -4.05 16.07
N LEU A 52 13.62 -4.78 14.99
CA LEU A 52 12.97 -6.10 15.06
C LEU A 52 13.85 -7.15 15.73
N GLY A 53 15.17 -7.14 15.46
CA GLY A 53 16.13 -8.05 16.09
C GLY A 53 16.23 -7.92 17.60
N LYS A 54 15.72 -6.82 18.19
CA LYS A 54 15.63 -6.64 19.64
C LYS A 54 14.37 -7.24 20.27
N PHE A 55 13.38 -7.60 19.45
CA PHE A 55 12.10 -8.09 19.95
C PHE A 55 12.08 -9.60 20.19
N GLY A 56 12.96 -10.36 19.54
CA GLY A 56 12.96 -11.82 19.63
C GLY A 56 14.34 -12.42 19.38
N SER A 57 14.37 -13.77 19.24
CA SER A 57 15.60 -14.54 19.06
C SER A 57 16.01 -14.73 17.60
N LEU A 58 15.15 -14.35 16.63
CA LEU A 58 15.46 -14.49 15.20
C LEU A 58 16.33 -13.32 14.73
N PRO A 59 17.42 -13.57 13.98
CA PRO A 59 18.19 -12.52 13.32
C PRO A 59 17.35 -11.83 12.25
N ALA A 60 17.55 -10.51 12.10
CA ALA A 60 16.85 -9.69 11.12
C ALA A 60 17.83 -8.87 10.28
N SER A 61 17.59 -8.79 8.97
CA SER A 61 18.38 -7.97 8.03
C SER A 61 17.48 -7.27 7.01
N ASN A 62 18.00 -6.20 6.38
CA ASN A 62 17.41 -5.72 5.14
C ASN A 62 17.62 -6.77 4.05
N ALA A 63 16.58 -7.02 3.29
CA ALA A 63 16.60 -7.98 2.20
C ALA A 63 17.50 -7.51 1.06
N GLU A 64 18.35 -8.40 0.53
CA GLU A 64 19.25 -8.13 -0.59
C GLU A 64 18.82 -8.92 -1.84
N HIS A 65 19.02 -8.30 -3.02
CA HIS A 65 18.65 -8.94 -4.28
C HIS A 65 19.51 -10.18 -4.55
N GLY A 66 18.84 -11.30 -4.84
CA GLY A 66 19.50 -12.57 -5.21
C GLY A 66 19.94 -13.43 -4.02
N GLU A 67 19.86 -12.92 -2.78
CA GLU A 67 20.22 -13.73 -1.61
C GLU A 67 19.28 -14.92 -1.39
N PRO A 68 19.77 -16.04 -0.83
CA PRO A 68 18.95 -17.19 -0.52
C PRO A 68 18.04 -16.93 0.69
N ILE A 69 16.77 -17.30 0.59
CA ILE A 69 15.82 -17.30 1.70
C ILE A 69 16.16 -18.47 2.64
N ARG A 70 16.65 -18.17 3.82
CA ARG A 70 17.01 -19.13 4.88
C ARG A 70 15.97 -19.16 5.96
N ASN A 71 15.68 -20.35 6.48
CA ASN A 71 14.82 -20.49 7.65
C ASN A 71 15.45 -19.81 8.89
N SER A 72 14.64 -19.54 9.90
CA SER A 72 15.07 -18.89 11.15
C SER A 72 15.65 -17.49 10.93
N HIS A 73 15.21 -16.77 9.90
CA HIS A 73 15.68 -15.42 9.58
C HIS A 73 14.52 -14.51 9.18
N ILE A 74 14.62 -13.23 9.55
CA ILE A 74 13.68 -12.16 9.19
C ILE A 74 14.32 -11.28 8.14
N TYR A 75 13.67 -11.19 6.97
CA TYR A 75 14.05 -10.30 5.88
C TYR A 75 13.08 -9.14 5.81
N VAL A 76 13.59 -7.92 5.86
CA VAL A 76 12.79 -6.70 5.81
C VAL A 76 12.94 -6.02 4.47
N ALA A 77 11.85 -5.59 3.88
CA ALA A 77 11.87 -4.80 2.65
C ALA A 77 12.67 -3.50 2.83
N PRO A 78 13.68 -3.22 1.99
CA PRO A 78 14.41 -1.96 2.05
C PRO A 78 13.50 -0.79 1.61
N PRO A 79 13.77 0.44 2.08
CA PRO A 79 13.02 1.62 1.67
C PRO A 79 13.03 1.81 0.16
N ASP A 80 11.92 2.29 -0.39
CA ASP A 80 11.74 2.59 -1.82
C ASP A 80 12.01 1.40 -2.77
N ARG A 81 11.82 0.17 -2.31
CA ARG A 81 11.98 -1.05 -3.10
C ARG A 81 10.90 -2.07 -2.74
N HIS A 82 10.36 -2.78 -3.75
CA HIS A 82 9.51 -3.94 -3.51
C HIS A 82 10.35 -5.15 -3.12
N LEU A 83 9.91 -5.86 -2.10
CA LEU A 83 10.43 -7.17 -1.70
C LEU A 83 9.56 -8.26 -2.32
N LEU A 84 10.16 -9.21 -3.01
CA LEU A 84 9.49 -10.32 -3.68
C LEU A 84 10.16 -11.64 -3.30
N ALA A 85 9.36 -12.67 -3.15
CA ALA A 85 9.81 -14.05 -2.97
C ALA A 85 9.96 -14.72 -4.35
N ALA A 86 11.20 -14.84 -4.84
CA ALA A 86 11.50 -15.38 -6.17
C ALA A 86 11.59 -16.91 -6.17
N PRO A 87 11.53 -17.56 -7.37
CA PRO A 87 11.72 -18.99 -7.49
C PRO A 87 13.08 -19.43 -6.96
N GLY A 88 13.18 -20.69 -6.52
CA GLY A 88 14.43 -21.28 -6.02
C GLY A 88 14.87 -20.75 -4.67
N ARG A 89 13.93 -20.29 -3.84
CA ARG A 89 14.20 -19.75 -2.50
C ARG A 89 15.18 -18.59 -2.50
N LYS A 90 14.91 -17.60 -3.35
CA LYS A 90 15.70 -16.37 -3.45
C LYS A 90 14.86 -15.14 -3.18
N ILE A 91 15.49 -14.11 -2.67
CA ILE A 91 14.92 -12.78 -2.57
C ILE A 91 15.12 -12.05 -3.89
N GLN A 92 14.06 -11.34 -4.32
CA GLN A 92 14.15 -10.39 -5.40
C GLN A 92 13.74 -9.01 -4.90
N ILE A 93 14.57 -8.01 -5.19
CA ILE A 93 14.30 -6.61 -4.89
C ILE A 93 13.99 -5.91 -6.21
N GLY A 94 12.79 -5.33 -6.30
CA GLY A 94 12.32 -4.62 -7.49
C GLY A 94 12.18 -3.12 -7.26
N HIS A 95 12.30 -2.34 -8.35
CA HIS A 95 11.99 -0.90 -8.35
C HIS A 95 10.80 -0.61 -9.28
N GLY A 96 9.86 -1.54 -9.35
CA GLY A 96 8.63 -1.38 -10.08
C GLY A 96 7.79 -0.19 -9.58
N PRO A 97 6.73 0.18 -10.30
CA PRO A 97 5.84 1.29 -9.93
C PRO A 97 5.24 1.10 -8.54
N LYS A 98 4.90 2.19 -7.87
CA LYS A 98 4.17 2.14 -6.59
C LYS A 98 2.85 1.39 -6.74
N GLU A 99 2.52 0.60 -5.73
CA GLU A 99 1.21 -0.03 -5.58
C GLU A 99 0.56 0.47 -4.29
N ASN A 100 -0.74 0.78 -4.35
CA ASN A 100 -1.51 1.30 -3.21
C ASN A 100 -0.80 2.48 -2.51
N ARG A 101 -0.20 3.39 -3.30
CA ARG A 101 0.57 4.58 -2.86
C ARG A 101 1.98 4.26 -2.33
N PHE A 102 2.34 3.01 -2.06
CA PHE A 102 3.56 2.62 -1.34
C PHE A 102 4.59 1.91 -2.21
N ARG A 103 5.85 2.06 -1.82
CA ARG A 103 6.99 1.24 -2.21
C ARG A 103 8.01 1.25 -1.07
N PRO A 104 8.17 0.12 -0.34
CA PRO A 104 7.55 -1.19 -0.58
C PRO A 104 6.03 -1.18 -0.38
N ALA A 105 5.32 -2.02 -1.15
CA ALA A 105 3.92 -2.35 -0.94
C ALA A 105 3.80 -3.84 -0.54
N ILE A 106 2.73 -4.19 0.16
CA ILE A 106 2.51 -5.53 0.71
C ILE A 106 2.05 -6.50 -0.37
N ASP A 107 1.14 -6.07 -1.23
CA ASP A 107 0.57 -6.89 -2.30
C ASP A 107 1.61 -7.55 -3.22
N PRO A 108 2.68 -6.88 -3.69
CA PRO A 108 3.74 -7.51 -4.47
C PRO A 108 4.44 -8.67 -3.75
N LEU A 109 4.75 -8.52 -2.46
CA LEU A 109 5.33 -9.60 -1.66
C LEU A 109 4.38 -10.81 -1.60
N PHE A 110 3.12 -10.56 -1.26
CA PHE A 110 2.13 -11.62 -1.08
C PHE A 110 1.82 -12.35 -2.39
N ARG A 111 1.68 -11.62 -3.52
CA ARG A 111 1.49 -12.23 -4.84
C ARG A 111 2.69 -13.05 -5.28
N SER A 112 3.92 -12.57 -5.07
CA SER A 112 5.12 -13.32 -5.41
C SER A 112 5.29 -14.58 -4.57
N ALA A 113 4.94 -14.52 -3.28
CA ALA A 113 4.92 -15.68 -2.39
C ALA A 113 3.86 -16.70 -2.84
N ALA A 114 2.63 -16.26 -3.15
CA ALA A 114 1.58 -17.11 -3.70
C ALA A 114 2.00 -17.81 -5.00
N LEU A 115 2.65 -17.05 -5.91
CA LEU A 115 3.08 -17.56 -7.21
C LEU A 115 4.18 -18.64 -7.11
N ASN A 116 5.13 -18.47 -6.19
CA ASN A 116 6.36 -19.24 -6.19
C ASN A 116 6.45 -20.28 -5.05
N TYR A 117 5.61 -20.15 -3.99
CA TYR A 117 5.63 -21.02 -2.81
C TYR A 117 4.28 -21.70 -2.55
N ASP A 118 3.24 -21.34 -3.29
CA ASP A 118 1.92 -22.00 -3.24
C ASP A 118 1.39 -22.15 -1.80
N ALA A 119 0.92 -23.35 -1.47
CA ALA A 119 0.37 -23.73 -0.16
C ALA A 119 1.38 -23.71 1.01
N GLN A 120 2.68 -23.55 0.72
CA GLN A 120 3.72 -23.42 1.74
C GLN A 120 3.76 -22.02 2.38
N THR A 121 2.96 -21.08 1.88
CA THR A 121 2.95 -19.68 2.32
C THR A 121 1.94 -19.45 3.44
N ILE A 122 2.36 -18.73 4.48
CA ILE A 122 1.47 -18.11 5.47
C ILE A 122 1.52 -16.59 5.24
N GLY A 123 0.39 -15.99 4.88
CA GLY A 123 0.24 -14.55 4.76
C GLY A 123 -0.39 -13.94 6.01
N ILE A 124 0.20 -12.89 6.54
CA ILE A 124 -0.26 -12.21 7.75
C ILE A 124 -0.44 -10.72 7.46
N VAL A 125 -1.66 -10.21 7.65
CA VAL A 125 -1.97 -8.77 7.60
C VAL A 125 -2.14 -8.26 9.02
N LEU A 126 -1.32 -7.27 9.38
CA LEU A 126 -1.35 -6.60 10.67
C LEU A 126 -1.97 -5.21 10.55
N SER A 127 -1.92 -4.45 11.64
CA SER A 127 -2.37 -3.07 11.75
C SER A 127 -1.88 -2.21 10.59
N GLY A 128 -2.79 -1.40 10.01
CA GLY A 128 -2.49 -0.47 8.93
C GLY A 128 -3.74 0.23 8.39
N GLY A 129 -3.50 1.37 7.74
CA GLY A 129 -4.53 2.15 7.03
C GLY A 129 -4.84 1.59 5.65
N LEU A 130 -5.98 1.96 5.10
CA LEU A 130 -6.47 1.53 3.78
C LEU A 130 -6.61 -0.01 3.67
N ASP A 131 -6.05 -0.63 2.62
CA ASP A 131 -6.35 -2.03 2.29
C ASP A 131 -5.20 -2.78 1.57
N ASP A 132 -3.96 -2.25 1.58
CA ASP A 132 -2.81 -2.94 0.99
C ASP A 132 -2.58 -4.29 1.68
N GLY A 133 -2.19 -5.29 0.88
CA GLY A 133 -2.05 -6.68 1.31
C GLY A 133 -3.33 -7.51 1.17
N THR A 134 -4.51 -6.91 1.02
CA THR A 134 -5.77 -7.65 0.85
C THR A 134 -5.78 -8.45 -0.45
N ALA A 135 -5.40 -7.83 -1.58
CA ALA A 135 -5.37 -8.52 -2.87
C ALA A 135 -4.29 -9.62 -2.91
N GLY A 136 -3.13 -9.36 -2.32
CA GLY A 136 -2.08 -10.36 -2.18
C GLY A 136 -2.47 -11.52 -1.27
N LEU A 137 -3.19 -11.25 -0.17
CA LEU A 137 -3.70 -12.30 0.71
C LEU A 137 -4.77 -13.17 0.03
N CYS A 138 -5.63 -12.56 -0.84
CA CYS A 138 -6.50 -13.32 -1.75
C CYS A 138 -5.69 -14.30 -2.62
N ALA A 139 -4.57 -13.83 -3.21
CA ALA A 139 -3.72 -14.68 -4.03
C ALA A 139 -3.10 -15.83 -3.22
N ILE A 140 -2.66 -15.59 -1.98
CA ILE A 140 -2.15 -16.64 -1.08
C ILE A 140 -3.24 -17.69 -0.80
N LYS A 141 -4.47 -17.27 -0.54
CA LYS A 141 -5.60 -18.22 -0.34
C LYS A 141 -5.92 -19.00 -1.61
N GLN A 142 -5.90 -18.35 -2.76
CA GLN A 142 -6.11 -19.02 -4.06
C GLN A 142 -5.01 -20.05 -4.34
N ALA A 143 -3.78 -19.81 -3.93
CA ALA A 143 -2.66 -20.74 -4.03
C ALA A 143 -2.73 -21.89 -3.01
N GLY A 144 -3.64 -21.85 -2.04
CA GLY A 144 -3.82 -22.88 -0.99
C GLY A 144 -3.03 -22.59 0.30
N GLY A 145 -2.45 -21.40 0.42
CA GLY A 145 -1.78 -20.93 1.62
C GLY A 145 -2.73 -20.55 2.75
N LEU A 146 -2.18 -20.23 3.92
CA LEU A 146 -2.93 -19.75 5.08
C LEU A 146 -2.99 -18.22 5.10
N ALA A 147 -4.15 -17.69 5.49
CA ALA A 147 -4.39 -16.27 5.69
C ALA A 147 -4.68 -15.97 7.16
N ILE A 148 -3.85 -15.12 7.75
CA ILE A 148 -3.98 -14.70 9.15
C ILE A 148 -4.15 -13.18 9.16
N VAL A 149 -4.99 -12.68 10.05
CA VAL A 149 -5.25 -11.27 10.22
C VAL A 149 -5.16 -10.93 11.71
N GLN A 150 -4.52 -9.81 12.03
CA GLN A 150 -4.60 -9.26 13.38
C GLN A 150 -6.04 -8.84 13.68
N ASP A 151 -6.53 -9.15 14.88
CA ASP A 151 -7.86 -8.73 15.33
C ASP A 151 -7.99 -7.20 15.22
N PRO A 152 -8.97 -6.70 14.43
CA PRO A 152 -9.22 -5.26 14.31
C PRO A 152 -9.54 -4.58 15.64
N ALA A 153 -10.03 -5.32 16.64
CA ALA A 153 -10.32 -4.75 17.96
C ALA A 153 -9.03 -4.38 18.73
N GLU A 154 -7.92 -5.07 18.44
CA GLU A 154 -6.60 -4.81 19.04
C GLU A 154 -5.72 -3.90 18.18
N ALA A 155 -5.95 -3.88 16.86
CA ALA A 155 -5.15 -3.14 15.91
C ALA A 155 -5.27 -1.61 16.13
N GLU A 156 -4.12 -0.91 16.17
CA GLU A 156 -4.08 0.55 16.27
C GLU A 156 -4.76 1.21 15.05
N ALA A 157 -4.45 0.71 13.84
CA ALA A 157 -5.13 1.08 12.61
C ALA A 157 -5.87 -0.14 12.05
N ARG A 158 -7.19 -0.10 12.07
CA ARG A 158 -8.08 -1.25 11.84
C ARG A 158 -8.38 -1.54 10.36
N SER A 159 -8.05 -0.59 9.46
CA SER A 159 -8.55 -0.60 8.08
C SER A 159 -8.02 -1.79 7.27
N MET A 160 -6.71 -2.07 7.29
CA MET A 160 -6.11 -3.21 6.59
C MET A 160 -6.67 -4.56 7.12
N PRO A 161 -6.70 -4.82 8.45
CA PRO A 161 -7.33 -6.03 8.98
C PRO A 161 -8.80 -6.19 8.57
N ARG A 162 -9.60 -5.13 8.65
CA ARG A 162 -11.02 -5.16 8.25
C ARG A 162 -11.19 -5.44 6.76
N SER A 163 -10.39 -4.81 5.90
CA SER A 163 -10.43 -5.07 4.47
C SER A 163 -10.12 -6.54 4.16
N ALA A 164 -9.09 -7.11 4.78
CA ALA A 164 -8.76 -8.51 4.62
C ALA A 164 -9.90 -9.42 5.07
N LEU A 165 -10.52 -9.17 6.23
CA LEU A 165 -11.69 -9.93 6.71
C LEU A 165 -12.90 -9.84 5.77
N THR A 166 -13.09 -8.71 5.11
CA THR A 166 -14.21 -8.51 4.18
C THR A 166 -14.05 -9.28 2.87
N HIS A 167 -12.81 -9.40 2.36
CA HIS A 167 -12.56 -9.85 1.00
C HIS A 167 -11.90 -11.24 0.91
N VAL A 168 -11.32 -11.75 2.02
CA VAL A 168 -10.54 -12.99 2.04
C VAL A 168 -11.17 -14.00 2.99
N ALA A 169 -11.17 -15.27 2.59
CA ALA A 169 -11.51 -16.37 3.49
C ALA A 169 -10.37 -16.56 4.50
N ILE A 170 -10.44 -15.83 5.62
CA ILE A 170 -9.43 -15.82 6.67
C ILE A 170 -9.47 -17.12 7.47
N ASP A 171 -8.30 -17.72 7.70
CA ASP A 171 -8.17 -18.93 8.53
C ASP A 171 -8.13 -18.59 10.03
N HIS A 172 -7.41 -17.49 10.39
CA HIS A 172 -7.30 -17.05 11.77
C HIS A 172 -7.36 -15.53 11.87
N CYS A 173 -8.23 -15.02 12.76
CA CYS A 173 -8.28 -13.63 13.17
C CYS A 173 -7.97 -13.56 14.67
N LEU A 174 -6.79 -13.04 15.03
CA LEU A 174 -6.23 -13.20 16.38
C LEU A 174 -5.51 -11.91 16.84
N PRO A 175 -5.46 -11.65 18.14
CA PRO A 175 -4.54 -10.69 18.71
C PRO A 175 -3.08 -10.99 18.35
N ALA A 176 -2.23 -9.95 18.24
CA ALA A 176 -0.86 -10.09 17.77
C ALA A 176 -0.03 -11.12 18.60
N HIS A 177 -0.19 -11.15 19.92
CA HIS A 177 0.52 -12.10 20.77
C HIS A 177 0.11 -13.56 20.53
N GLU A 178 -1.16 -13.81 20.20
CA GLU A 178 -1.66 -15.15 19.86
C GLU A 178 -1.18 -15.59 18.47
N ILE A 179 -1.06 -14.66 17.50
CA ILE A 179 -0.41 -14.94 16.21
C ILE A 179 1.00 -15.47 16.47
N GLY A 180 1.79 -14.78 17.32
CA GLY A 180 3.14 -15.21 17.67
C GLY A 180 3.18 -16.61 18.32
N ALA A 181 2.27 -16.88 19.24
CA ALA A 181 2.19 -18.17 19.93
C ALA A 181 1.78 -19.34 19.00
N MET A 182 0.91 -19.07 18.03
CA MET A 182 0.40 -20.08 17.09
C MET A 182 1.37 -20.36 15.94
N LEU A 183 2.12 -19.37 15.47
CA LEU A 183 2.94 -19.47 14.27
C LEU A 183 3.94 -20.64 14.28
N PRO A 184 4.66 -20.96 15.40
CA PRO A 184 5.56 -22.11 15.47
C PRO A 184 4.89 -23.47 15.23
N GLN A 185 3.60 -23.60 15.53
CA GLN A 185 2.82 -24.80 15.23
C GLN A 185 2.42 -24.81 13.74
N LEU A 186 1.86 -23.73 13.23
CA LEU A 186 1.36 -23.63 11.84
C LEU A 186 2.44 -23.91 10.80
N VAL A 187 3.68 -23.45 11.02
CA VAL A 187 4.81 -23.72 10.09
C VAL A 187 5.22 -25.19 10.05
N ARG A 188 4.94 -25.97 11.08
CA ARG A 188 5.22 -27.42 11.13
C ARG A 188 4.11 -28.27 10.52
N GLU A 189 2.92 -27.71 10.33
CA GLU A 189 1.81 -28.42 9.73
C GLU A 189 2.00 -28.58 8.23
N ALA A 190 1.68 -29.77 7.71
CA ALA A 190 1.67 -29.99 6.27
C ALA A 190 0.55 -29.18 5.59
N PRO A 191 0.81 -28.56 4.44
CA PRO A 191 -0.25 -27.91 3.68
C PRO A 191 -1.35 -28.90 3.30
N ALA A 192 -2.61 -28.55 3.54
CA ALA A 192 -3.75 -29.40 3.22
C ALA A 192 -4.13 -29.39 1.73
N GLY A 193 -3.51 -28.50 0.92
CA GLY A 193 -3.88 -28.23 -0.47
C GLY A 193 -2.88 -28.77 -1.49
N THR A 194 -3.39 -29.13 -2.67
CA THR A 194 -2.57 -29.34 -3.87
C THR A 194 -2.17 -28.02 -4.48
N ARG A 195 -0.97 -27.96 -5.07
CA ARG A 195 -0.48 -26.83 -5.84
C ARG A 195 -1.52 -26.35 -6.84
N ARG A 196 -1.90 -25.08 -6.78
CA ARG A 196 -2.80 -24.45 -7.74
C ARG A 196 -1.98 -23.56 -8.69
N ILE A 197 -2.26 -23.67 -9.98
CA ILE A 197 -1.61 -22.81 -10.98
C ILE A 197 -2.19 -21.41 -10.84
N MET A 198 -1.34 -20.44 -10.53
CA MET A 198 -1.71 -19.03 -10.51
C MET A 198 -1.92 -18.52 -11.92
N SER A 199 -2.77 -17.50 -12.09
CA SER A 199 -3.10 -16.92 -13.37
C SER A 199 -1.91 -16.18 -14.00
N ASP A 200 -1.93 -16.04 -15.32
CA ASP A 200 -0.93 -15.26 -16.06
C ASP A 200 -0.95 -13.77 -15.66
N GLU A 201 -2.13 -13.26 -15.26
CA GLU A 201 -2.26 -11.90 -14.73
C GLU A 201 -1.46 -11.73 -13.43
N THR A 202 -1.55 -12.69 -12.49
CA THR A 202 -0.75 -12.64 -11.24
C THR A 202 0.74 -12.65 -11.53
N ARG A 203 1.17 -13.50 -12.50
CA ARG A 203 2.57 -13.54 -12.94
C ARG A 203 3.02 -12.20 -13.50
N LEU A 204 2.23 -11.60 -14.39
CA LEU A 204 2.54 -10.31 -14.99
C LEU A 204 2.63 -9.20 -13.92
N GLU A 205 1.76 -9.19 -12.93
CA GLU A 205 1.82 -8.22 -11.83
C GLU A 205 3.10 -8.37 -10.98
N VAL A 206 3.56 -9.59 -10.73
CA VAL A 206 4.83 -9.85 -10.03
C VAL A 206 6.02 -9.35 -10.86
N GLU A 207 6.05 -9.63 -12.16
CA GLU A 207 7.10 -9.16 -13.07
C GLU A 207 7.14 -7.62 -13.19
N LEU A 208 5.98 -6.95 -13.17
CA LEU A 208 5.90 -5.49 -13.14
C LEU A 208 6.46 -4.90 -11.83
N ALA A 209 6.19 -5.53 -10.68
CA ALA A 209 6.73 -5.11 -9.39
C ALA A 209 8.26 -5.33 -9.31
N ALA A 210 8.77 -6.36 -10.01
CA ALA A 210 10.19 -6.63 -10.17
C ALA A 210 10.92 -5.66 -11.11
N ASP A 211 10.19 -4.87 -11.91
CA ASP A 211 10.68 -4.02 -13.01
C ASP A 211 11.33 -4.82 -14.17
N GLU A 212 10.88 -6.07 -14.38
CA GLU A 212 11.46 -6.99 -15.37
C GLU A 212 10.74 -7.00 -16.71
N ARG A 213 9.52 -6.43 -16.82
CA ARG A 213 8.67 -6.57 -17.99
C ARG A 213 8.38 -5.30 -18.75
N ASN A 214 8.18 -5.52 -20.04
CA ASN A 214 7.67 -4.50 -20.97
C ASN A 214 6.24 -4.10 -20.57
N ARG A 215 6.08 -2.84 -20.19
CA ARG A 215 4.79 -2.21 -19.83
C ARG A 215 3.71 -2.32 -20.91
N ALA A 216 4.09 -2.66 -22.15
CA ALA A 216 3.13 -2.92 -23.23
C ALA A 216 2.14 -4.07 -22.95
N GLU A 217 2.47 -4.98 -22.02
CA GLU A 217 1.59 -6.09 -21.65
C GLU A 217 0.50 -5.73 -20.62
N ILE A 218 0.62 -4.56 -19.98
CA ILE A 218 -0.33 -4.11 -18.95
C ILE A 218 -1.79 -4.13 -19.46
N GLY A 219 -2.01 -3.84 -20.76
CA GLY A 219 -3.33 -3.91 -21.38
C GLY A 219 -4.02 -5.27 -21.27
N LYS A 220 -3.27 -6.36 -21.04
CA LYS A 220 -3.82 -7.70 -20.84
C LYS A 220 -4.50 -7.88 -19.49
N LEU A 221 -4.14 -7.05 -18.48
CA LEU A 221 -4.63 -7.17 -17.10
C LEU A 221 -6.10 -6.74 -16.93
N GLY A 222 -6.61 -5.89 -17.81
CA GLY A 222 -7.91 -5.29 -17.55
C GLY A 222 -8.57 -4.64 -18.77
N GLU A 223 -9.58 -3.84 -18.47
CA GLU A 223 -10.34 -3.06 -19.45
C GLU A 223 -10.15 -1.57 -19.17
N PRO A 224 -10.16 -0.72 -20.20
CA PRO A 224 -10.07 0.72 -20.02
C PRO A 224 -11.15 1.24 -19.06
N SER A 225 -10.78 2.13 -18.17
CA SER A 225 -11.70 2.84 -17.29
C SER A 225 -11.74 4.33 -17.65
N THR A 226 -12.69 5.05 -17.07
CA THR A 226 -12.78 6.51 -17.21
C THR A 226 -11.87 7.27 -16.25
N TYR A 227 -11.17 6.56 -15.35
CA TYR A 227 -10.32 7.16 -14.34
C TYR A 227 -8.92 7.46 -14.87
N THR A 228 -8.32 8.52 -14.34
CA THR A 228 -6.94 8.94 -14.60
C THR A 228 -6.07 8.59 -13.39
N CYS A 229 -4.87 8.11 -13.64
CA CYS A 229 -3.91 7.81 -12.58
C CYS A 229 -3.47 9.10 -11.87
N PRO A 230 -3.67 9.25 -10.57
CA PRO A 230 -3.28 10.46 -9.84
C PRO A 230 -1.76 10.67 -9.81
N THR A 231 -0.97 9.60 -9.92
CA THR A 231 0.50 9.68 -9.86
C THR A 231 1.14 10.11 -11.18
N CYS A 232 0.66 9.63 -12.33
CA CYS A 232 1.30 9.89 -13.64
C CYS A 232 0.36 10.44 -14.71
N HIS A 233 -0.90 10.68 -14.37
CA HIS A 233 -1.97 11.23 -15.23
C HIS A 233 -2.30 10.39 -16.47
N GLY A 234 -1.83 9.14 -16.54
CA GLY A 234 -2.21 8.18 -17.59
C GLY A 234 -3.55 7.52 -17.30
N SER A 235 -4.20 6.97 -18.34
CA SER A 235 -5.46 6.24 -18.18
C SER A 235 -5.29 5.00 -17.30
N LEU A 236 -6.28 4.72 -16.46
CA LEU A 236 -6.35 3.51 -15.64
C LEU A 236 -7.14 2.43 -16.38
N LEU A 237 -6.66 1.19 -16.25
CA LEU A 237 -7.40 -0.02 -16.56
C LEU A 237 -8.05 -0.54 -15.27
N ARG A 238 -9.28 -1.04 -15.37
CA ARG A 238 -9.89 -1.85 -14.29
C ARG A 238 -9.41 -3.29 -14.46
N VAL A 239 -8.72 -3.81 -13.45
CA VAL A 239 -8.18 -5.19 -13.47
C VAL A 239 -9.34 -6.19 -13.44
N ARG A 240 -9.30 -7.19 -14.36
CA ARG A 240 -10.37 -8.21 -14.45
C ARG A 240 -10.36 -9.11 -13.22
N ASN A 241 -11.56 -9.51 -12.79
CA ASN A 241 -11.78 -10.48 -11.72
C ASN A 241 -11.00 -10.21 -10.41
N ALA A 242 -10.60 -8.95 -10.20
CA ALA A 242 -9.86 -8.57 -9.01
C ALA A 242 -10.76 -8.41 -7.78
N THR A 243 -10.34 -9.02 -6.68
CA THR A 243 -10.94 -8.84 -5.35
C THR A 243 -9.83 -8.43 -4.39
N PRO A 244 -9.92 -7.25 -3.76
CA PRO A 244 -10.87 -6.14 -4.02
C PRO A 244 -10.78 -5.59 -5.45
N ILE A 245 -11.68 -4.67 -5.85
CA ILE A 245 -11.60 -3.98 -7.14
C ILE A 245 -10.27 -3.23 -7.24
N ARG A 246 -9.55 -3.41 -8.36
CA ARG A 246 -8.24 -2.79 -8.58
C ARG A 246 -8.14 -2.11 -9.93
N PHE A 247 -7.25 -1.13 -9.98
CA PHE A 247 -6.92 -0.36 -11.17
C PHE A 247 -5.41 -0.34 -11.39
N ARG A 248 -4.98 -0.23 -12.66
CA ARG A 248 -3.56 -0.11 -13.01
C ARG A 248 -3.40 0.81 -14.21
N CYS A 249 -2.41 1.72 -14.18
CA CYS A 249 -2.12 2.59 -15.31
C CYS A 249 -1.09 1.98 -16.27
N HIS A 250 -0.92 2.59 -17.44
CA HIS A 250 0.04 2.15 -18.47
C HIS A 250 1.52 2.20 -18.02
N THR A 251 1.87 3.01 -17.01
CA THR A 251 3.20 3.02 -16.40
C THR A 251 3.36 1.96 -15.31
N GLY A 252 2.25 1.32 -14.89
CA GLY A 252 2.23 0.24 -13.93
C GLY A 252 1.84 0.61 -12.51
N HIS A 253 1.54 1.87 -12.18
CA HIS A 253 0.98 2.21 -10.87
C HIS A 253 -0.33 1.44 -10.64
N ALA A 254 -0.47 0.87 -9.46
CA ALA A 254 -1.65 0.08 -9.10
C ALA A 254 -2.34 0.66 -7.87
N PHE A 255 -3.66 0.53 -7.86
CA PHE A 255 -4.53 0.99 -6.80
C PHE A 255 -5.64 -0.02 -6.57
N THR A 256 -6.03 -0.24 -5.32
CA THR A 256 -7.37 -0.70 -5.01
C THR A 256 -8.37 0.44 -5.23
N ALA A 257 -9.67 0.14 -5.25
CA ALA A 257 -10.69 1.21 -5.35
C ALA A 257 -10.57 2.19 -4.18
N ARG A 258 -10.26 1.70 -2.98
CA ARG A 258 -10.11 2.51 -1.77
C ARG A 258 -8.85 3.36 -1.80
N SER A 259 -7.71 2.79 -2.18
CA SER A 259 -6.47 3.56 -2.29
C SER A 259 -6.50 4.56 -3.45
N LEU A 260 -7.28 4.30 -4.51
CA LEU A 260 -7.51 5.25 -5.60
C LEU A 260 -8.38 6.42 -5.13
N GLU A 261 -9.45 6.13 -4.40
CA GLU A 261 -10.35 7.14 -3.84
C GLU A 261 -9.58 8.10 -2.92
N ASP A 262 -8.80 7.56 -1.97
CA ASP A 262 -7.97 8.33 -1.05
C ASP A 262 -6.92 9.21 -1.79
N GLU A 263 -6.25 8.69 -2.81
CA GLU A 263 -5.29 9.46 -3.62
C GLU A 263 -5.97 10.51 -4.51
N LEU A 264 -7.20 10.27 -4.97
CA LEU A 264 -7.98 11.26 -5.70
C LEU A 264 -8.44 12.39 -4.79
N HIS A 265 -8.81 12.09 -3.54
CA HIS A 265 -9.15 13.07 -2.53
C HIS A 265 -7.94 14.00 -2.24
N ASP A 266 -6.75 13.44 -1.95
CA ASP A 266 -5.51 14.21 -1.77
C ASP A 266 -5.20 15.08 -3.01
N THR A 267 -5.42 14.55 -4.22
CA THR A 267 -5.20 15.27 -5.47
C THR A 267 -6.17 16.44 -5.62
N LEU A 268 -7.42 16.25 -5.27
CA LEU A 268 -8.44 17.32 -5.30
C LEU A 268 -8.05 18.45 -4.36
N GLU A 269 -7.71 18.14 -3.11
CA GLU A 269 -7.30 19.13 -2.11
C GLU A 269 -6.06 19.91 -2.57
N ASN A 270 -5.01 19.22 -3.01
CA ASN A 270 -3.78 19.86 -3.50
C ASN A 270 -4.01 20.76 -4.73
N THR A 271 -4.92 20.35 -5.62
CA THR A 271 -5.30 21.14 -6.81
C THR A 271 -6.06 22.38 -6.40
N ALA A 272 -6.97 22.29 -5.45
CA ALA A 272 -7.72 23.42 -4.95
C ALA A 272 -6.81 24.45 -4.24
N TRP A 273 -5.85 24.01 -3.41
CA TRP A 273 -4.84 24.91 -2.83
C TRP A 273 -3.96 25.58 -3.88
N SER A 274 -3.61 24.87 -4.95
CA SER A 274 -2.87 25.45 -6.07
C SER A 274 -3.68 26.53 -6.81
N ALA A 275 -4.98 26.31 -7.00
CA ALA A 275 -5.87 27.29 -7.61
C ALA A 275 -6.05 28.54 -6.71
N ILE A 276 -6.20 28.37 -5.39
CA ILE A 276 -6.27 29.46 -4.42
C ILE A 276 -5.02 30.33 -4.52
N ARG A 277 -3.83 29.74 -4.51
CA ARG A 277 -2.56 30.46 -4.66
C ARG A 277 -2.51 31.24 -5.96
N ALA A 278 -2.84 30.62 -7.08
CA ALA A 278 -2.83 31.25 -8.39
C ALA A 278 -3.79 32.48 -8.46
N LEU A 279 -4.97 32.38 -7.85
CA LEU A 279 -5.92 33.49 -7.75
C LEU A 279 -5.39 34.64 -6.89
N GLN A 280 -4.70 34.34 -5.78
CA GLN A 280 -4.07 35.34 -4.92
C GLN A 280 -2.92 36.06 -5.62
N GLU A 281 -2.01 35.33 -6.29
CA GLU A 281 -0.91 35.90 -7.08
C GLU A 281 -1.44 36.76 -8.23
N HIS A 282 -2.49 36.32 -8.92
CA HIS A 282 -3.16 37.10 -9.95
C HIS A 282 -3.75 38.41 -9.41
N ALA A 283 -4.39 38.37 -8.25
CA ALA A 283 -4.91 39.58 -7.60
C ALA A 283 -3.81 40.55 -7.20
N MET A 284 -2.69 40.05 -6.67
CA MET A 284 -1.52 40.90 -6.35
C MET A 284 -0.98 41.60 -7.59
N LEU A 285 -0.78 40.85 -8.69
CA LEU A 285 -0.31 41.45 -9.96
C LEU A 285 -1.29 42.50 -10.50
N LEU A 286 -2.59 42.27 -10.46
CA LEU A 286 -3.62 43.22 -10.88
C LEU A 286 -3.59 44.51 -10.03
N ARG A 287 -3.36 44.41 -8.73
CA ARG A 287 -3.19 45.57 -7.84
C ARG A 287 -1.92 46.38 -8.16
N GLU A 288 -0.80 45.69 -8.42
CA GLU A 288 0.42 46.37 -8.87
C GLU A 288 0.20 47.09 -10.22
N LEU A 289 -0.53 46.47 -11.14
CA LEU A 289 -0.88 47.10 -12.42
C LEU A 289 -1.79 48.30 -12.23
N SER A 290 -2.78 48.22 -11.33
CA SER A 290 -3.70 49.36 -11.06
C SER A 290 -3.01 50.57 -10.46
N ALA A 291 -1.88 50.39 -9.76
CA ALA A 291 -1.10 51.45 -9.12
C ALA A 291 -0.05 52.08 -10.05
N ARG A 292 0.08 51.67 -11.31
CA ARG A 292 1.10 52.20 -12.23
C ARG A 292 0.83 53.67 -12.59
N PRO A 293 1.86 54.53 -12.56
CA PRO A 293 1.75 55.92 -13.02
C PRO A 293 1.37 55.99 -14.51
N GLY A 294 0.46 56.90 -14.87
CA GLY A 294 0.06 57.13 -16.26
C GLY A 294 -1.10 56.26 -16.76
N LEU A 295 -1.69 55.42 -15.92
CA LEU A 295 -2.90 54.68 -16.27
C LEU A 295 -4.14 55.60 -16.26
N SER A 296 -5.12 55.33 -17.13
CA SER A 296 -6.42 55.99 -17.03
C SER A 296 -7.15 55.57 -15.74
N ILE A 297 -8.00 56.44 -15.19
CA ILE A 297 -8.83 56.15 -14.01
C ILE A 297 -9.68 54.88 -14.26
N GLN A 298 -10.21 54.75 -15.48
CA GLN A 298 -11.06 53.63 -15.88
C GLN A 298 -10.28 52.29 -15.90
N ASP A 299 -9.03 52.30 -16.44
CA ASP A 299 -8.19 51.09 -16.47
C ASP A 299 -7.73 50.69 -15.08
N ALA A 300 -7.35 51.66 -14.24
CA ALA A 300 -6.99 51.40 -12.86
C ALA A 300 -8.16 50.77 -12.07
N ALA A 301 -9.38 51.30 -12.26
CA ALA A 301 -10.60 50.72 -11.64
C ALA A 301 -10.89 49.34 -12.14
N ASN A 302 -10.73 49.05 -13.44
CA ASN A 302 -10.92 47.70 -14.01
C ASN A 302 -9.94 46.67 -13.40
N PHE A 303 -8.65 47.02 -13.28
CA PHE A 303 -7.68 46.14 -12.65
C PHE A 303 -8.02 45.90 -11.18
N SER A 304 -8.46 46.90 -10.44
CA SER A 304 -8.85 46.79 -9.04
C SER A 304 -10.06 45.84 -8.87
N GLU A 305 -11.10 46.02 -9.66
CA GLU A 305 -12.31 45.18 -9.63
C GLU A 305 -11.99 43.70 -9.94
N ARG A 306 -11.12 43.47 -10.93
CA ARG A 306 -10.67 42.10 -11.27
C ARG A 306 -9.83 41.47 -10.13
N ALA A 307 -9.02 42.26 -9.42
CA ALA A 307 -8.28 41.81 -8.25
C ALA A 307 -9.23 41.37 -7.13
N ASP A 308 -10.25 42.19 -6.85
CA ASP A 308 -11.24 41.86 -5.81
C ASP A 308 -12.06 40.63 -6.18
N LEU A 309 -12.43 40.44 -7.45
CA LEU A 309 -13.10 39.23 -7.93
C LEU A 309 -12.22 37.98 -7.76
N ALA A 310 -10.93 38.10 -8.07
CA ALA A 310 -9.99 36.97 -7.88
C ALA A 310 -9.86 36.58 -6.41
N LEU A 311 -9.75 37.55 -5.50
CA LEU A 311 -9.74 37.28 -4.06
C LEU A 311 -11.04 36.64 -3.54
N LYS A 312 -12.20 37.12 -4.02
CA LYS A 312 -13.48 36.54 -3.68
C LYS A 312 -13.58 35.07 -4.11
N ARG A 313 -13.12 34.74 -5.31
CA ARG A 313 -13.06 33.34 -5.81
C ARG A 313 -12.12 32.49 -4.96
N ALA A 314 -10.94 33.02 -4.59
CA ALA A 314 -10.00 32.30 -3.71
C ALA A 314 -10.62 32.00 -2.34
N GLN A 315 -11.38 32.95 -1.79
CA GLN A 315 -12.06 32.77 -0.52
C GLN A 315 -13.17 31.72 -0.61
N THR A 316 -14.00 31.75 -1.65
CA THR A 316 -15.05 30.73 -1.87
C THR A 316 -14.46 29.31 -1.98
N LEU A 317 -13.36 29.14 -2.73
CA LEU A 317 -12.68 27.83 -2.81
C LEU A 317 -12.16 27.38 -1.43
N ARG A 318 -11.58 28.29 -0.65
CA ARG A 318 -11.09 27.96 0.71
C ARG A 318 -12.21 27.51 1.64
N GLU A 319 -13.35 28.17 1.60
CA GLU A 319 -14.53 27.82 2.40
C GLU A 319 -15.10 26.44 2.00
N THR A 320 -15.08 26.13 0.68
CA THR A 320 -15.54 24.83 0.19
C THR A 320 -14.64 23.69 0.72
N ILE A 321 -13.31 23.83 0.68
CA ILE A 321 -12.37 22.82 1.19
C ILE A 321 -12.55 22.64 2.71
N ALA A 322 -12.72 23.73 3.47
CA ALA A 322 -12.88 23.66 4.91
C ALA A 322 -14.14 22.88 5.34
N THR A 323 -15.23 23.03 4.57
CA THR A 323 -16.49 22.28 4.85
C THR A 323 -16.39 20.80 4.50
N GLU A 324 -15.54 20.39 3.55
CA GLU A 324 -15.30 18.97 3.24
C GLU A 324 -14.48 18.31 4.36
N ALA A 325 -13.48 18.99 4.93
CA ALA A 325 -12.69 18.46 6.04
C ALA A 325 -13.55 18.15 7.30
N ASP A 326 -14.50 19.02 7.61
CA ASP A 326 -15.44 18.80 8.74
C ASP A 326 -16.46 17.68 8.43
N GLY A 327 -16.79 17.43 7.16
CA GLY A 327 -17.72 16.40 6.71
C GLY A 327 -17.13 14.99 6.73
N ASP A 328 -15.86 14.85 6.41
CA ASP A 328 -15.16 13.56 6.38
C ASP A 328 -14.88 13.00 7.79
N GLU A 329 -14.72 13.85 8.80
CA GLU A 329 -14.66 13.41 10.20
C GLU A 329 -15.97 12.77 10.66
N MET A 330 -17.13 13.18 10.10
CA MET A 330 -18.45 12.62 10.41
C MET A 330 -18.81 11.37 9.60
N LEU A 331 -18.15 11.13 8.45
CA LEU A 331 -18.41 10.00 7.56
C LEU A 331 -17.39 8.86 7.69
N SER A 332 -16.35 9.02 8.51
CA SER A 332 -15.46 7.91 8.83
C SER A 332 -16.26 6.82 9.55
N PRO A 333 -16.32 5.57 9.04
CA PRO A 333 -17.15 4.50 9.62
C PRO A 333 -16.53 3.92 10.90
N GLU A 334 -16.06 4.78 11.81
CA GLU A 334 -15.59 4.38 13.14
C GLU A 334 -16.69 4.24 14.19
N GLY A 335 -17.95 4.46 13.80
CA GLY A 335 -19.08 4.42 14.71
C GLY A 335 -20.28 3.64 14.18
N THR A 336 -20.20 2.30 14.09
CA THR A 336 -21.41 1.47 14.37
C THR A 336 -21.00 -0.01 14.54
N VAL A 337 -21.07 -0.49 15.77
CA VAL A 337 -21.27 -1.83 16.36
C VAL A 337 -20.54 -3.02 15.74
#